data_65b981ad19cda15b29e41750997a343b
#
_entry.id   65b981ad19cda15b29e41750997a343b
#
_cell.length_a   1.000
_cell.length_b   1.000
_cell.length_c   1.000
_cell.angle_alpha   90.00
_cell.angle_beta   90.00
_cell.angle_gamma   90.00
#
_symmetry.space_group_name_H-M   'P 1'
#
loop_
_entity.id
_entity.type
_entity.pdbx_description
1 polymer ?
#
loop_
_entity_poly.entity_id
_entity_poly.type
_entity_poly.pdbx_seq_one_letter_code
_entity_poly.pdbx_strand_id
1 'polypeptide(L)'
;DLAHEENADKVTEDHVRRGRELLQREEVTQGIHGLNEHEQILLYALASYSSDDLSPVRSRDLYHRYEQFCSHSGLDALTSRWMHDHIDELEMLGLVSVDKKNKGSSGGQYKVIGLDQELLAVLNALEDTINQVGVHESVQTKLTEL
;
A
#
# COMPACT_ATOMS: atom_id res chain seq x y z
N ASP A 1 26.38 -39.34 0.25
CA ASP A 1 25.76 -39.35 -1.06
C ASP A 1 25.58 -37.92 -1.57
N LEU A 2 26.24 -37.61 -2.72
CA LEU A 2 26.24 -36.27 -3.33
C LEU A 2 24.83 -35.78 -3.68
N ALA A 3 23.97 -36.65 -4.19
CA ALA A 3 22.60 -36.30 -4.54
C ALA A 3 21.77 -35.91 -3.30
N HIS A 4 22.06 -36.56 -2.18
CA HIS A 4 21.38 -36.25 -0.92
C HIS A 4 21.87 -34.92 -0.34
N GLU A 5 23.17 -34.63 -0.45
CA GLU A 5 23.74 -33.36 -0.02
C GLU A 5 23.22 -32.19 -0.87
N GLU A 6 23.12 -32.35 -2.19
CA GLU A 6 22.57 -31.33 -3.09
C GLU A 6 21.09 -31.03 -2.77
N ASN A 7 20.29 -32.04 -2.48
CA ASN A 7 18.90 -31.87 -2.09
C ASN A 7 18.77 -31.14 -0.76
N ALA A 8 19.63 -31.45 0.22
CA ALA A 8 19.66 -30.78 1.51
C ALA A 8 19.99 -29.29 1.37
N ASP A 9 20.96 -28.95 0.51
CA ASP A 9 21.35 -27.56 0.23
C ASP A 9 20.21 -26.77 -0.42
N LYS A 10 19.52 -27.36 -1.39
CA LYS A 10 18.36 -26.72 -2.05
C LYS A 10 17.23 -26.46 -1.08
N VAL A 11 16.92 -27.40 -0.20
CA VAL A 11 15.88 -27.25 0.81
C VAL A 11 16.25 -26.12 1.78
N THR A 12 17.53 -26.01 2.16
CA THR A 12 18.02 -24.95 3.04
C THR A 12 17.90 -23.57 2.40
N GLU A 13 18.25 -23.44 1.11
CA GLU A 13 18.11 -22.17 0.38
C GLU A 13 16.65 -21.74 0.27
N ASP A 14 15.75 -22.67 -0.03
CA ASP A 14 14.32 -22.39 -0.10
C ASP A 14 13.78 -21.96 1.26
N HIS A 15 14.20 -22.58 2.34
CA HIS A 15 13.80 -22.21 3.70
C HIS A 15 14.26 -20.79 4.06
N VAL A 16 15.49 -20.41 3.70
CA VAL A 16 16.02 -19.07 3.93
C VAL A 16 15.22 -18.04 3.15
N ARG A 17 14.92 -18.32 1.89
CA ARG A 17 14.15 -17.43 1.03
C ARG A 17 12.74 -17.21 1.59
N ARG A 18 12.06 -18.28 1.97
CA ARG A 18 10.72 -18.20 2.59
C ARG A 18 10.76 -17.44 3.91
N GLY A 19 11.81 -17.65 4.71
CA GLY A 19 11.99 -16.91 5.94
C GLY A 19 12.13 -15.42 5.72
N ARG A 20 12.87 -15.00 4.70
CA ARG A 20 13.01 -13.58 4.33
C ARG A 20 11.69 -12.99 3.86
N GLU A 21 10.94 -13.70 3.03
CA GLU A 21 9.64 -13.24 2.54
C GLU A 21 8.66 -13.07 3.69
N LEU A 22 8.62 -14.01 4.62
CA LEU A 22 7.76 -13.93 5.80
C LEU A 22 8.15 -12.75 6.70
N LEU A 23 9.45 -12.51 6.90
CA LEU A 23 9.94 -11.40 7.68
C LEU A 23 9.54 -10.07 7.06
N GLN A 24 9.69 -9.92 5.74
CA GLN A 24 9.28 -8.72 5.03
C GLN A 24 7.78 -8.47 5.15
N ARG A 25 6.96 -9.51 5.05
CA ARG A 25 5.51 -9.39 5.23
C ARG A 25 5.15 -8.98 6.66
N GLU A 26 5.83 -9.53 7.65
CA GLU A 26 5.63 -9.13 9.05
C GLU A 26 6.01 -7.67 9.28
N GLU A 27 7.13 -7.22 8.72
CA GLU A 27 7.55 -5.83 8.84
C GLU A 27 6.54 -4.88 8.21
N VAL A 28 6.03 -5.21 7.02
CA VAL A 28 4.98 -4.44 6.36
C VAL A 28 3.72 -4.40 7.21
N THR A 29 3.28 -5.56 7.69
CA THR A 29 2.08 -5.67 8.52
C THR A 29 2.22 -4.85 9.79
N GLN A 30 3.34 -4.95 10.50
CA GLN A 30 3.60 -4.18 11.71
C GLN A 30 3.66 -2.68 11.42
N GLY A 31 4.31 -2.30 10.32
CA GLY A 31 4.38 -0.90 9.91
C GLY A 31 3.00 -0.32 9.67
N ILE A 32 2.14 -1.06 8.98
CA ILE A 32 0.77 -0.62 8.69
C ILE A 32 -0.08 -0.58 9.96
N HIS A 33 0.03 -1.59 10.83
CA HIS A 33 -0.72 -1.62 12.09
C HIS A 33 -0.29 -0.49 13.03
N GLY A 34 0.93 0.02 12.90
CA GLY A 34 1.43 1.16 13.67
C GLY A 34 0.93 2.51 13.19
N LEU A 35 0.29 2.58 12.02
CA LEU A 35 -0.27 3.82 11.48
C LEU A 35 -1.56 4.20 12.20
N ASN A 36 -1.85 5.50 12.24
CA ASN A 36 -3.13 5.94 12.79
C ASN A 36 -4.27 5.66 11.78
N GLU A 37 -5.51 5.88 12.23
CA GLU A 37 -6.70 5.57 11.45
C GLU A 37 -6.73 6.28 10.09
N HIS A 38 -6.43 7.57 10.07
CA HIS A 38 -6.43 8.36 8.82
C HIS A 38 -5.34 7.93 7.86
N GLU A 39 -4.17 7.57 8.37
CA GLU A 39 -3.08 7.06 7.54
C GLU A 39 -3.42 5.70 6.94
N GLN A 40 -4.10 4.84 7.69
CA GLN A 40 -4.56 3.55 7.17
C GLN A 40 -5.62 3.72 6.09
N ILE A 41 -6.54 4.67 6.25
CA ILE A 41 -7.54 4.98 5.23
C ILE A 41 -6.88 5.54 3.98
N LEU A 42 -5.89 6.42 4.14
CA LEU A 42 -5.12 6.95 3.00
C LEU A 42 -4.41 5.83 2.24
N LEU A 43 -3.78 4.92 2.96
CA LEU A 43 -3.11 3.78 2.34
C LEU A 43 -4.09 2.86 1.64
N TYR A 44 -5.27 2.65 2.22
CA TYR A 44 -6.34 1.88 1.57
C TYR A 44 -6.80 2.55 0.28
N ALA A 45 -6.98 3.87 0.28
CA ALA A 45 -7.33 4.60 -0.94
C ALA A 45 -6.29 4.36 -2.04
N LEU A 46 -5.02 4.42 -1.69
CA LEU A 46 -3.94 4.13 -2.64
C LEU A 46 -3.97 2.68 -3.14
N ALA A 47 -4.17 1.73 -2.23
CA ALA A 47 -4.27 0.32 -2.58
C ALA A 47 -5.47 0.06 -3.50
N SER A 48 -6.58 0.76 -3.32
CA SER A 48 -7.74 0.64 -4.20
C SER A 48 -7.44 1.09 -5.62
N TYR A 49 -6.65 2.17 -5.79
CA TYR A 49 -6.20 2.58 -7.12
C TYR A 49 -5.28 1.54 -7.75
N SER A 50 -4.40 0.94 -6.96
CA SER A 50 -3.55 -0.15 -7.44
C SER A 50 -4.38 -1.35 -7.88
N SER A 51 -5.44 -1.66 -7.14
CA SER A 51 -6.38 -2.73 -7.51
C SER A 51 -7.14 -2.45 -8.80
N ASP A 52 -7.38 -1.16 -9.09
CA ASP A 52 -8.03 -0.71 -10.33
C ASP A 52 -7.05 -0.63 -11.52
N ASP A 53 -5.77 -0.96 -11.31
CA ASP A 53 -4.67 -0.78 -12.29
C ASP A 53 -4.48 0.69 -12.70
N LEU A 54 -4.75 1.60 -11.77
CA LEU A 54 -4.64 3.05 -11.98
C LEU A 54 -3.49 3.68 -11.20
N SER A 55 -2.56 2.87 -10.71
CA SER A 55 -1.39 3.33 -9.98
C SER A 55 -0.20 3.51 -10.96
N PRO A 56 0.68 4.51 -10.80
CA PRO A 56 0.63 5.53 -9.74
C PRO A 56 -0.45 6.59 -10.01
N VAL A 57 -0.90 7.24 -8.96
CA VAL A 57 -2.01 8.17 -9.01
C VAL A 57 -1.55 9.57 -8.60
N ARG A 58 -2.17 10.60 -9.17
CA ARG A 58 -1.89 11.99 -8.77
C ARG A 58 -2.37 12.23 -7.34
N SER A 59 -1.62 13.04 -6.60
CA SER A 59 -1.95 13.34 -5.21
C SER A 59 -3.37 13.90 -5.05
N ARG A 60 -3.83 14.72 -6.01
CA ARG A 60 -5.18 15.26 -6.00
C ARG A 60 -6.26 14.18 -6.04
N ASP A 61 -6.08 13.20 -6.92
CA ASP A 61 -7.03 12.10 -7.08
C ASP A 61 -7.01 11.17 -5.88
N LEU A 62 -5.82 10.93 -5.34
CA LEU A 62 -5.67 10.15 -4.10
C LEU A 62 -6.40 10.83 -2.94
N TYR A 63 -6.24 12.15 -2.79
CA TYR A 63 -6.92 12.92 -1.74
C TYR A 63 -8.43 12.81 -1.87
N HIS A 64 -8.96 12.90 -3.08
CA HIS A 64 -10.40 12.76 -3.35
C HIS A 64 -10.94 11.43 -2.88
N ARG A 65 -10.25 10.35 -3.19
CA ARG A 65 -10.69 9.01 -2.76
C ARG A 65 -10.55 8.84 -1.25
N TYR A 66 -9.49 9.38 -0.67
CA TYR A 66 -9.32 9.39 0.77
C TYR A 66 -10.51 10.09 1.46
N GLU A 67 -10.94 11.23 0.94
CA GLU A 67 -12.12 11.93 1.47
C GLU A 67 -13.37 11.06 1.38
N GLN A 68 -13.59 10.39 0.26
CA GLN A 68 -14.72 9.48 0.09
C GLN A 68 -14.67 8.33 1.10
N PHE A 69 -13.52 7.75 1.31
CA PHE A 69 -13.35 6.64 2.26
C PHE A 69 -13.54 7.09 3.71
N CYS A 70 -13.10 8.28 4.05
CA CYS A 70 -13.41 8.87 5.36
C CYS A 70 -14.92 9.03 5.56
N SER A 71 -15.60 9.53 4.55
CA SER A 71 -17.06 9.70 4.59
C SER A 71 -17.77 8.37 4.80
N HIS A 72 -17.33 7.32 4.11
CA HIS A 72 -17.88 5.97 4.28
C HIS A 72 -17.68 5.43 5.69
N SER A 73 -16.60 5.84 6.38
CA SER A 73 -16.32 5.42 7.77
C SER A 73 -16.99 6.32 8.81
N GLY A 74 -17.66 7.37 8.40
CA GLY A 74 -18.22 8.34 9.33
C GLY A 74 -17.19 9.28 9.96
N LEU A 75 -16.04 9.43 9.32
CA LEU A 75 -14.95 10.30 9.78
C LEU A 75 -14.86 11.56 8.95
N ASP A 76 -14.44 12.65 9.59
CA ASP A 76 -14.12 13.89 8.90
C ASP A 76 -12.71 13.79 8.30
N ALA A 77 -12.60 14.04 7.00
CA ALA A 77 -11.31 14.00 6.33
C ALA A 77 -10.41 15.13 6.85
N LEU A 78 -9.12 14.81 7.00
CA LEU A 78 -8.11 15.81 7.32
C LEU A 78 -7.72 16.57 6.06
N THR A 79 -6.89 17.60 6.20
CA THR A 79 -6.57 18.50 5.09
C THR A 79 -5.63 17.86 4.05
N SER A 80 -5.63 18.42 2.84
CA SER A 80 -4.68 18.02 1.80
C SER A 80 -3.23 18.22 2.26
N ARG A 81 -2.95 19.26 3.04
CA ARG A 81 -1.63 19.50 3.60
C ARG A 81 -1.22 18.37 4.54
N TRP A 82 -2.15 17.93 5.40
CA TRP A 82 -1.92 16.77 6.27
C TRP A 82 -1.52 15.55 5.43
N MET A 83 -2.25 15.32 4.34
CA MET A 83 -1.99 14.18 3.45
C MET A 83 -0.57 14.24 2.88
N HIS A 84 -0.14 15.40 2.38
CA HIS A 84 1.21 15.54 1.82
C HIS A 84 2.29 15.27 2.86
N ASP A 85 2.12 15.76 4.09
CA ASP A 85 3.07 15.52 5.17
C ASP A 85 3.14 14.03 5.52
N HIS A 86 2.00 13.36 5.56
CA HIS A 86 1.94 11.94 5.91
C HIS A 86 2.38 11.01 4.77
N ILE A 87 2.22 11.42 3.53
CA ILE A 87 2.78 10.69 2.39
C ILE A 87 4.30 10.61 2.50
N ASP A 88 4.96 11.69 2.92
CA ASP A 88 6.40 11.67 3.14
C ASP A 88 6.80 10.65 4.21
N GLU A 89 6.03 10.54 5.28
CA GLU A 89 6.26 9.51 6.31
C GLU A 89 6.06 8.11 5.76
N LEU A 90 5.00 7.88 4.98
CA LEU A 90 4.73 6.58 4.37
C LEU A 90 5.82 6.18 3.39
N GLU A 91 6.40 7.16 2.68
CA GLU A 91 7.55 6.93 1.80
C GLU A 91 8.78 6.50 2.60
N MET A 92 9.05 7.18 3.71
CA MET A 92 10.16 6.83 4.60
C MET A 92 10.00 5.42 5.18
N LEU A 93 8.78 4.98 5.42
CA LEU A 93 8.48 3.63 5.90
C LEU A 93 8.56 2.58 4.78
N GLY A 94 8.80 2.99 3.54
CA GLY A 94 8.88 2.08 2.41
C GLY A 94 7.53 1.57 1.92
N LEU A 95 6.42 2.19 2.32
CA LEU A 95 5.08 1.74 1.95
C LEU A 95 4.61 2.32 0.63
N VAL A 96 5.07 3.51 0.27
CA VAL A 96 4.68 4.19 -0.97
C VAL A 96 5.90 4.75 -1.67
N SER A 97 5.76 4.98 -2.98
CA SER A 97 6.74 5.70 -3.79
C SER A 97 6.14 7.02 -4.25
N VAL A 98 6.97 8.05 -4.30
CA VAL A 98 6.53 9.39 -4.70
C VAL A 98 7.44 9.90 -5.81
N ASP A 99 6.85 10.27 -6.94
CA ASP A 99 7.56 10.91 -8.05
C ASP A 99 6.98 12.29 -8.31
N LYS A 100 7.86 13.22 -8.65
CA LYS A 100 7.45 14.56 -9.07
C LYS A 100 7.48 14.63 -10.59
N LYS A 101 6.36 15.07 -11.17
CA LYS A 101 6.22 15.23 -12.61
C LYS A 101 6.05 16.72 -12.95
N ASN A 102 6.46 17.09 -14.16
CA ASN A 102 6.27 18.46 -14.68
C ASN A 102 5.05 18.49 -15.59
N LYS A 103 4.27 19.56 -15.47
CA LYS A 103 3.11 19.80 -16.35
C LYS A 103 3.51 20.39 -17.71
N GLY A 104 4.79 20.34 -18.07
CA GLY A 104 5.30 20.93 -19.29
C GLY A 104 5.63 22.41 -19.11
N SER A 105 5.74 23.14 -20.23
CA SER A 105 6.18 24.54 -20.23
C SER A 105 5.20 25.55 -19.63
N SER A 106 3.94 25.14 -19.39
CA SER A 106 2.87 26.04 -18.96
C SER A 106 2.43 25.82 -17.51
N GLY A 107 3.00 24.86 -16.77
CA GLY A 107 2.52 24.54 -15.44
C GLY A 107 3.62 24.19 -14.46
N GLY A 108 3.24 24.05 -13.19
CA GLY A 108 4.12 23.65 -12.12
C GLY A 108 4.32 22.13 -12.06
N GLN A 109 4.81 21.68 -10.93
CA GLN A 109 5.02 20.26 -10.66
C GLN A 109 3.79 19.65 -9.98
N TYR A 110 3.60 18.36 -10.19
CA TYR A 110 2.61 17.59 -9.46
C TYR A 110 3.24 16.27 -8.99
N LYS A 111 2.70 15.70 -7.93
CA LYS A 111 3.19 14.44 -7.38
C LYS A 111 2.31 13.29 -7.84
N VAL A 112 2.96 12.17 -8.16
CA VAL A 112 2.27 10.89 -8.37
C VAL A 112 2.74 9.92 -7.30
N ILE A 113 1.81 9.19 -6.72
CA ILE A 113 2.04 8.28 -5.61
C ILE A 113 1.67 6.87 -6.04
N GLY A 114 2.55 5.94 -5.76
CA GLY A 114 2.34 4.52 -6.03
C GLY A 114 2.57 3.69 -4.78
N LEU A 115 2.03 2.48 -4.78
CA LEU A 115 2.25 1.53 -3.72
C LEU A 115 3.64 0.90 -3.91
N ASP A 116 4.46 0.87 -2.86
CA ASP A 116 5.82 0.33 -2.92
C ASP A 116 5.95 -1.01 -2.20
N GLN A 117 4.86 -1.68 -1.96
CA GLN A 117 4.79 -3.01 -1.36
C GLN A 117 3.80 -3.87 -2.15
N GLU A 118 3.90 -5.18 -1.99
CA GLU A 118 2.98 -6.10 -2.64
C GLU A 118 1.54 -5.79 -2.23
N LEU A 119 0.66 -5.67 -3.23
CA LEU A 119 -0.73 -5.26 -3.01
C LEU A 119 -1.46 -6.15 -2.01
N LEU A 120 -1.34 -7.48 -2.15
CA LEU A 120 -2.05 -8.41 -1.27
C LEU A 120 -1.55 -8.33 0.18
N ALA A 121 -0.25 -8.10 0.38
CA ALA A 121 0.29 -7.91 1.72
C ALA A 121 -0.28 -6.65 2.38
N VAL A 122 -0.40 -5.57 1.62
CA VAL A 122 -0.99 -4.32 2.10
C VAL A 122 -2.48 -4.51 2.41
N LEU A 123 -3.24 -5.14 1.51
CA LEU A 123 -4.66 -5.38 1.72
C LEU A 123 -4.92 -6.26 2.94
N ASN A 124 -4.13 -7.31 3.14
CA ASN A 124 -4.25 -8.16 4.32
C ASN A 124 -4.00 -7.38 5.62
N ALA A 125 -2.99 -6.53 5.62
CA ALA A 125 -2.67 -5.69 6.79
C ALA A 125 -3.75 -4.66 7.09
N LEU A 126 -4.51 -4.24 6.06
CA LEU A 126 -5.58 -3.24 6.17
C LEU A 126 -6.97 -3.86 6.38
N GLU A 127 -7.06 -5.13 6.72
CA GLU A 127 -8.34 -5.85 6.84
C GLU A 127 -9.37 -5.07 7.69
N ASP A 128 -8.98 -4.60 8.86
CA ASP A 128 -9.89 -3.88 9.75
C ASP A 128 -10.33 -2.55 9.13
N THR A 129 -9.41 -1.85 8.48
CA THR A 129 -9.71 -0.60 7.78
C THR A 129 -10.68 -0.84 6.62
N ILE A 130 -10.45 -1.89 5.84
CA ILE A 130 -11.31 -2.26 4.71
C ILE A 130 -12.72 -2.56 5.21
N ASN A 131 -12.85 -3.29 6.32
CA ASN A 131 -14.14 -3.61 6.91
C ASN A 131 -14.85 -2.35 7.42
N GLN A 132 -14.11 -1.41 7.99
CA GLN A 132 -14.65 -0.16 8.50
C GLN A 132 -15.16 0.76 7.38
N VAL A 133 -14.37 0.92 6.32
CA VAL A 133 -14.68 1.79 5.17
C VAL A 133 -15.70 1.15 4.24
N GLY A 134 -15.59 -0.15 4.05
CA GLY A 134 -16.31 -0.91 3.04
C GLY A 134 -15.37 -1.41 1.95
N VAL A 135 -15.65 -2.57 1.39
CA VAL A 135 -14.77 -3.20 0.40
C VAL A 135 -15.01 -2.58 -0.97
N HIS A 136 -13.97 -1.94 -1.51
CA HIS A 136 -13.96 -1.40 -2.86
C HIS A 136 -14.06 -2.58 -3.87
N GLU A 137 -14.80 -2.41 -4.96
CA GLU A 137 -15.11 -3.48 -5.91
C GLU A 137 -13.88 -4.21 -6.44
N SER A 138 -12.87 -3.49 -6.91
CA SER A 138 -11.66 -4.10 -7.43
C SER A 138 -10.83 -4.80 -6.35
N VAL A 139 -10.89 -4.30 -5.11
CA VAL A 139 -10.26 -4.93 -3.95
C VAL A 139 -10.94 -6.26 -3.65
N GLN A 140 -12.26 -6.31 -3.69
CA GLN A 140 -13.04 -7.54 -3.53
C GLN A 140 -12.59 -8.59 -4.54
N THR A 141 -12.46 -8.20 -5.81
CA THR A 141 -12.01 -9.08 -6.88
C THR A 141 -10.62 -9.65 -6.59
N LYS A 142 -9.67 -8.79 -6.19
CA LYS A 142 -8.30 -9.23 -5.88
C LYS A 142 -8.27 -10.20 -4.70
N LEU A 143 -9.06 -9.95 -3.66
CA LEU A 143 -9.14 -10.83 -2.50
C LEU A 143 -9.77 -12.18 -2.82
N THR A 144 -10.72 -12.23 -3.76
CA THR A 144 -11.37 -13.49 -4.17
C THR A 144 -10.52 -14.33 -5.12
N GLU A 145 -9.53 -13.75 -5.80
CA GLU A 145 -8.61 -14.47 -6.67
C GLU A 145 -7.62 -15.35 -5.90
N LEU A 146 -7.57 -15.19 -4.59
CA LEU A 146 -6.75 -16.03 -3.72
C LEU A 146 -7.46 -17.38 -3.49
#